data_0f1eec741b225a67da4f0c3d5ae7b2ac
#
_entry.id   0f1eec741b225a67da4f0c3d5ae7b2ac
#
_cell.length_a   1.000
_cell.length_b   1.000
_cell.length_c   1.000
_cell.angle_alpha   90.00
_cell.angle_beta   90.00
_cell.angle_gamma   90.00
#
_symmetry.space_group_name_H-M   'P 1'
#
loop_
_entity.id
_entity.type
_entity.pdbx_description
1 polymer ?
#
loop_
_entity_poly.entity_id
_entity_poly.type
_entity_poly.pdbx_seq_one_letter_code
_entity_poly.pdbx_strand_id
1 'polypeptide(L)'
;MTPMTSPAPDRPRILSGMQPTSDSLHLGNYLGALVNWVGLQEDFDAYYFVADLHALTVPTDPADVTRRSRVTAAQYIAGGVDPERSAIFCQSHVREHTELMWVLSCQTAFGEASRMTQFKDKTAKGLGANVGLFTYPILMAADILVYDAARVPVGEDQRQHLEITRDLAERFNARFGDTLVVPEPHILKESARIMDLQEPTAKMSKSSSTDKGLISLLDDPKRIAKKIRSAVTDVDGEIRYDVDAKPGVSNLLSVSYTHLTL
;
A
#
# COMPACT_ATOMS: atom_id res chain seq x y z
N MET A 1 31.50 18.45 -16.01
CA MET A 1 30.22 17.73 -16.03
C MET A 1 29.13 18.75 -15.78
N THR A 2 28.38 19.10 -16.80
CA THR A 2 27.24 20.00 -16.69
C THR A 2 26.13 19.25 -15.95
N PRO A 3 25.50 19.80 -14.91
CA PRO A 3 24.37 19.14 -14.29
C PRO A 3 23.26 19.03 -15.34
N MET A 4 22.81 17.84 -15.63
CA MET A 4 21.58 17.61 -16.39
C MET A 4 20.44 18.09 -15.49
N THR A 5 20.00 19.33 -15.67
CA THR A 5 18.71 19.76 -15.15
C THR A 5 17.64 19.02 -15.95
N SER A 6 17.10 17.94 -15.41
CA SER A 6 15.81 17.46 -15.89
C SER A 6 14.83 18.63 -15.80
N PRO A 7 14.07 18.93 -16.88
CA PRO A 7 12.97 19.87 -16.75
C PRO A 7 12.08 19.42 -15.59
N ALA A 8 11.70 20.35 -14.71
CA ALA A 8 10.72 20.07 -13.69
C ALA A 8 9.49 19.46 -14.37
N PRO A 9 8.99 18.31 -13.92
CA PRO A 9 7.83 17.71 -14.55
C PRO A 9 6.66 18.71 -14.46
N ASP A 10 5.97 18.93 -15.56
CA ASP A 10 4.75 19.78 -15.58
C ASP A 10 3.65 19.21 -14.68
N ARG A 11 3.84 17.97 -14.17
CA ARG A 11 2.91 17.24 -13.31
C ARG A 11 3.51 17.01 -11.92
N PRO A 12 2.71 17.15 -10.84
CA PRO A 12 3.17 16.82 -9.51
C PRO A 12 3.50 15.33 -9.40
N ARG A 13 4.53 14.99 -8.63
CA ARG A 13 4.89 13.58 -8.39
C ARG A 13 3.95 12.95 -7.39
N ILE A 14 3.57 11.69 -7.70
CA ILE A 14 2.80 10.83 -6.81
C ILE A 14 3.55 9.52 -6.59
N LEU A 15 3.59 9.05 -5.36
CA LEU A 15 4.31 7.83 -5.01
C LEU A 15 3.40 6.88 -4.25
N SER A 16 3.45 5.61 -4.63
CA SER A 16 2.80 4.53 -3.88
C SER A 16 3.55 3.20 -4.05
N GLY A 17 3.28 2.24 -3.16
CA GLY A 17 3.92 0.94 -3.24
C GLY A 17 3.17 -0.14 -2.48
N MET A 18 3.48 -1.41 -2.80
CA MET A 18 2.95 -2.56 -2.07
C MET A 18 4.06 -3.51 -1.68
N GLN A 19 3.90 -4.13 -0.51
CA GLN A 19 4.82 -5.15 -0.02
C GLN A 19 4.64 -6.48 -0.77
N PRO A 20 5.71 -7.15 -1.20
CA PRO A 20 5.67 -8.46 -1.86
C PRO A 20 5.54 -9.59 -0.82
N THR A 21 4.47 -9.58 -0.02
CA THR A 21 4.28 -10.50 1.11
C THR A 21 3.66 -11.84 0.73
N SER A 22 3.27 -12.04 -0.52
CA SER A 22 2.72 -13.31 -1.04
C SER A 22 2.96 -13.44 -2.53
N ASP A 23 2.63 -14.62 -3.06
CA ASP A 23 2.83 -14.97 -4.48
C ASP A 23 1.84 -14.30 -5.43
N SER A 24 0.85 -13.60 -4.90
CA SER A 24 -0.11 -12.84 -5.70
C SER A 24 -0.68 -11.66 -4.93
N LEU A 25 -1.05 -10.61 -5.64
CA LEU A 25 -1.97 -9.60 -5.14
C LEU A 25 -3.36 -10.24 -4.99
N HIS A 26 -4.17 -9.71 -4.10
CA HIS A 26 -5.55 -10.11 -3.94
C HIS A 26 -6.51 -9.02 -4.46
N LEU A 27 -7.78 -9.37 -4.61
CA LEU A 27 -8.81 -8.48 -5.14
C LEU A 27 -8.85 -7.13 -4.42
N GLY A 28 -8.67 -7.12 -3.10
CA GLY A 28 -8.60 -5.87 -2.32
C GLY A 28 -7.40 -4.98 -2.67
N ASN A 29 -6.24 -5.55 -3.07
CA ASN A 29 -5.12 -4.76 -3.57
C ASN A 29 -5.43 -4.19 -4.97
N TYR A 30 -6.06 -4.97 -5.81
CA TYR A 30 -6.42 -4.57 -7.17
C TYR A 30 -7.41 -3.40 -7.15
N LEU A 31 -8.58 -3.60 -6.55
CA LEU A 31 -9.65 -2.59 -6.51
C LEU A 31 -9.31 -1.41 -5.57
N GLY A 32 -8.61 -1.68 -4.47
CA GLY A 32 -8.27 -0.65 -3.48
C GLY A 32 -7.10 0.25 -3.85
N ALA A 33 -6.19 -0.22 -4.69
CA ALA A 33 -4.99 0.54 -5.04
C ALA A 33 -4.67 0.51 -6.54
N LEU A 34 -4.50 -0.67 -7.15
CA LEU A 34 -3.93 -0.78 -8.50
C LEU A 34 -4.79 -0.10 -9.57
N VAL A 35 -6.11 -0.26 -9.50
CA VAL A 35 -7.07 0.42 -10.41
C VAL A 35 -6.93 1.94 -10.31
N ASN A 36 -6.79 2.46 -9.09
CA ASN A 36 -6.58 3.89 -8.87
C ASN A 36 -5.23 4.36 -9.43
N TRP A 37 -4.17 3.55 -9.28
CA TRP A 37 -2.85 3.88 -9.83
C TRP A 37 -2.88 4.04 -11.35
N VAL A 38 -3.65 3.19 -12.05
CA VAL A 38 -3.83 3.29 -13.49
C VAL A 38 -4.42 4.65 -13.89
N GLY A 39 -5.44 5.12 -13.17
CA GLY A 39 -6.02 6.45 -13.41
C GLY A 39 -5.06 7.60 -13.07
N LEU A 40 -4.29 7.47 -11.99
CA LEU A 40 -3.36 8.51 -11.55
C LEU A 40 -2.21 8.79 -12.54
N GLN A 41 -1.86 7.85 -13.41
CA GLN A 41 -0.86 8.05 -14.47
C GLN A 41 -1.23 9.14 -15.48
N GLU A 42 -2.51 9.50 -15.57
CA GLU A 42 -2.96 10.57 -16.47
C GLU A 42 -2.57 11.96 -15.94
N ASP A 43 -2.69 12.16 -14.62
CA ASP A 43 -2.60 13.46 -13.98
C ASP A 43 -1.26 13.73 -13.30
N PHE A 44 -0.49 12.65 -12.98
CA PHE A 44 0.71 12.71 -12.17
C PHE A 44 1.95 12.13 -12.88
N ASP A 45 3.13 12.59 -12.47
CA ASP A 45 4.40 11.89 -12.66
C ASP A 45 4.46 10.77 -11.59
N ALA A 46 4.09 9.56 -12.00
CA ALA A 46 3.75 8.47 -11.08
C ALA A 46 4.92 7.51 -10.82
N TYR A 47 5.18 7.23 -9.54
CA TYR A 47 6.23 6.34 -9.05
C TYR A 47 5.58 5.19 -8.27
N TYR A 48 5.70 3.97 -8.76
CA TYR A 48 5.15 2.77 -8.13
C TYR A 48 6.24 1.78 -7.79
N PHE A 49 6.40 1.48 -6.52
CA PHE A 49 7.50 0.61 -6.09
C PHE A 49 7.02 -0.67 -5.40
N VAL A 50 7.86 -1.70 -5.50
CA VAL A 50 7.72 -2.92 -4.70
C VAL A 50 8.48 -2.69 -3.41
N ALA A 51 7.75 -2.66 -2.29
CA ALA A 51 8.27 -2.33 -0.96
C ALA A 51 8.90 -3.57 -0.29
N ASP A 52 9.98 -4.08 -0.86
CA ASP A 52 10.64 -5.31 -0.44
C ASP A 52 11.43 -5.16 0.87
N LEU A 53 11.99 -3.98 1.17
CA LEU A 53 12.60 -3.71 2.48
C LEU A 53 11.56 -3.72 3.61
N HIS A 54 10.38 -3.17 3.38
CA HIS A 54 9.30 -3.25 4.36
C HIS A 54 8.84 -4.69 4.63
N ALA A 55 8.93 -5.58 3.64
CA ALA A 55 8.59 -6.99 3.80
C ALA A 55 9.52 -7.71 4.79
N LEU A 56 10.76 -7.23 4.99
CA LEU A 56 11.72 -7.80 5.93
C LEU A 56 11.37 -7.57 7.40
N THR A 57 10.37 -6.74 7.70
CA THR A 57 9.89 -6.54 9.08
C THR A 57 9.27 -7.80 9.69
N VAL A 58 8.95 -8.78 8.87
CA VAL A 58 8.52 -10.13 9.29
C VAL A 58 9.48 -11.18 8.73
N PRO A 59 9.70 -12.30 9.44
CA PRO A 59 10.55 -13.37 8.95
C PRO A 59 10.08 -13.88 7.59
N THR A 60 10.94 -13.82 6.58
CA THR A 60 10.63 -14.24 5.20
C THR A 60 11.88 -14.86 4.58
N ASP A 61 11.71 -15.92 3.78
CA ASP A 61 12.80 -16.53 3.02
C ASP A 61 13.32 -15.55 1.95
N PRO A 62 14.64 -15.31 1.84
CA PRO A 62 15.21 -14.39 0.85
C PRO A 62 14.87 -14.74 -0.60
N ALA A 63 14.81 -16.04 -0.94
CA ALA A 63 14.43 -16.49 -2.28
C ALA A 63 12.98 -16.13 -2.60
N ASP A 64 12.09 -16.22 -1.60
CA ASP A 64 10.69 -15.81 -1.72
C ASP A 64 10.57 -14.31 -1.90
N VAL A 65 11.30 -13.48 -1.16
CA VAL A 65 11.28 -12.02 -1.34
C VAL A 65 11.66 -11.66 -2.77
N THR A 66 12.75 -12.22 -3.28
CA THR A 66 13.22 -11.96 -4.66
C THR A 66 12.18 -12.37 -5.71
N ARG A 67 11.60 -13.57 -5.57
CA ARG A 67 10.59 -14.09 -6.48
C ARG A 67 9.31 -13.26 -6.43
N ARG A 68 8.81 -13.00 -5.22
CA ARG A 68 7.57 -12.23 -4.99
C ARG A 68 7.69 -10.78 -5.46
N SER A 69 8.85 -10.16 -5.31
CA SER A 69 9.09 -8.79 -5.83
C SER A 69 8.92 -8.74 -7.33
N ARG A 70 9.49 -9.70 -8.07
CA ARG A 70 9.31 -9.80 -9.53
C ARG A 70 7.86 -10.06 -9.93
N VAL A 71 7.18 -10.97 -9.23
CA VAL A 71 5.77 -11.28 -9.48
C VAL A 71 4.88 -10.07 -9.19
N THR A 72 5.14 -9.32 -8.12
CA THR A 72 4.39 -8.11 -7.77
C THR A 72 4.56 -7.03 -8.84
N ALA A 73 5.79 -6.78 -9.29
CA ALA A 73 6.04 -5.82 -10.38
C ALA A 73 5.35 -6.25 -11.69
N ALA A 74 5.39 -7.54 -12.04
CA ALA A 74 4.68 -8.07 -13.20
C ALA A 74 3.16 -7.89 -13.09
N GLN A 75 2.59 -8.04 -11.89
CA GLN A 75 1.17 -7.82 -11.65
C GLN A 75 0.77 -6.33 -11.70
N TYR A 76 1.67 -5.39 -11.38
CA TYR A 76 1.42 -3.97 -11.63
C TYR A 76 1.21 -3.70 -13.12
N ILE A 77 2.12 -4.20 -13.95
CA ILE A 77 2.04 -4.03 -15.41
C ILE A 77 0.80 -4.74 -15.97
N ALA A 78 0.57 -5.99 -15.57
CA ALA A 78 -0.61 -6.75 -16.00
C ALA A 78 -1.93 -6.11 -15.56
N GLY A 79 -1.92 -5.38 -14.44
CA GLY A 79 -3.08 -4.64 -13.91
C GLY A 79 -3.29 -3.27 -14.54
N GLY A 80 -2.42 -2.86 -15.49
CA GLY A 80 -2.60 -1.64 -16.30
C GLY A 80 -1.63 -0.50 -15.95
N VAL A 81 -0.67 -0.70 -15.03
CA VAL A 81 0.39 0.29 -14.83
C VAL A 81 1.32 0.25 -16.04
N ASP A 82 1.39 1.35 -16.76
CA ASP A 82 2.19 1.49 -17.98
C ASP A 82 3.63 1.92 -17.62
N PRO A 83 4.65 1.08 -17.89
CA PRO A 83 6.04 1.41 -17.61
C PRO A 83 6.63 2.50 -18.51
N GLU A 84 5.97 2.86 -19.63
CA GLU A 84 6.36 4.00 -20.47
C GLU A 84 5.90 5.34 -19.86
N ARG A 85 4.95 5.31 -18.92
CA ARG A 85 4.32 6.48 -18.32
C ARG A 85 4.63 6.63 -16.84
N SER A 86 5.03 5.56 -16.18
CA SER A 86 5.28 5.51 -14.73
C SER A 86 6.57 4.81 -14.41
N ALA A 87 7.28 5.27 -13.39
CA ALA A 87 8.44 4.54 -12.88
C ALA A 87 7.96 3.33 -12.06
N ILE A 88 8.43 2.12 -12.42
CA ILE A 88 8.20 0.89 -11.64
C ILE A 88 9.57 0.37 -11.17
N PHE A 89 9.77 0.19 -9.86
CA PHE A 89 11.05 -0.24 -9.32
C PHE A 89 10.92 -1.03 -8.01
N CYS A 90 12.01 -1.70 -7.60
CA CYS A 90 12.13 -2.30 -6.27
C CYS A 90 12.82 -1.33 -5.32
N GLN A 91 12.27 -1.17 -4.13
CA GLN A 91 12.78 -0.29 -3.08
C GLN A 91 14.27 -0.56 -2.78
N SER A 92 14.66 -1.83 -2.61
CA SER A 92 16.03 -2.22 -2.29
C SER A 92 17.06 -1.93 -3.41
N HIS A 93 16.62 -1.65 -4.63
CA HIS A 93 17.51 -1.30 -5.73
C HIS A 93 17.93 0.19 -5.72
N VAL A 94 17.29 1.00 -4.90
CA VAL A 94 17.57 2.43 -4.72
C VAL A 94 18.03 2.64 -3.28
N ARG A 95 19.35 2.69 -3.08
CA ARG A 95 19.98 2.75 -1.73
C ARG A 95 19.64 4.02 -0.97
N GLU A 96 19.29 5.08 -1.68
CA GLU A 96 18.94 6.40 -1.13
C GLU A 96 17.75 6.33 -0.17
N HIS A 97 16.86 5.34 -0.30
CA HIS A 97 15.81 5.07 0.67
C HIS A 97 16.37 4.83 2.08
N THR A 98 17.37 3.96 2.18
CA THR A 98 17.99 3.62 3.47
C THR A 98 18.95 4.71 3.97
N GLU A 99 19.62 5.42 3.07
CA GLU A 99 20.50 6.53 3.41
C GLU A 99 19.67 7.69 3.98
N LEU A 100 18.59 8.11 3.32
CA LEU A 100 17.69 9.14 3.82
C LEU A 100 16.97 8.70 5.11
N MET A 101 16.54 7.43 5.20
CA MET A 101 15.98 6.87 6.44
C MET A 101 16.93 7.06 7.62
N TRP A 102 18.24 6.84 7.44
CA TRP A 102 19.21 7.07 8.51
C TRP A 102 19.26 8.53 8.94
N VAL A 103 19.33 9.45 7.97
CA VAL A 103 19.32 10.90 8.24
C VAL A 103 18.05 11.32 9.00
N LEU A 104 16.88 10.87 8.55
CA LEU A 104 15.60 11.16 9.21
C LEU A 104 15.52 10.51 10.60
N SER A 105 16.08 9.31 10.78
CA SER A 105 16.14 8.66 12.11
C SER A 105 16.90 9.51 13.13
N CYS A 106 17.96 10.21 12.69
CA CYS A 106 18.71 11.15 13.55
C CYS A 106 17.93 12.44 13.88
N GLN A 107 16.80 12.69 13.20
CA GLN A 107 15.90 13.82 13.47
C GLN A 107 14.60 13.38 14.18
N THR A 108 14.39 12.08 14.37
CA THR A 108 13.17 11.53 14.99
C THR A 108 13.39 11.28 16.47
N ALA A 109 12.53 11.85 17.33
CA ALA A 109 12.57 11.53 18.74
C ALA A 109 12.05 10.11 19.01
N PHE A 110 12.71 9.38 19.93
CA PHE A 110 12.30 8.03 20.32
C PHE A 110 10.82 7.95 20.73
N GLY A 111 10.34 8.93 21.52
CA GLY A 111 8.95 9.02 21.94
C GLY A 111 7.96 9.22 20.78
N GLU A 112 8.37 9.85 19.70
CA GLU A 112 7.57 10.03 18.49
C GLU A 112 7.39 8.69 17.75
N ALA A 113 8.48 7.98 17.48
CA ALA A 113 8.44 6.65 16.88
C ALA A 113 7.65 5.65 17.74
N SER A 114 7.75 5.73 19.09
CA SER A 114 7.02 4.85 20.01
C SER A 114 5.51 5.06 20.02
N ARG A 115 5.00 6.18 19.54
CA ARG A 115 3.55 6.46 19.48
C ARG A 115 2.86 5.86 18.27
N MET A 116 3.60 5.34 17.30
CA MET A 116 3.03 4.74 16.09
C MET A 116 2.14 3.54 16.43
N THR A 117 0.89 3.58 15.97
CA THR A 117 -0.16 2.61 16.35
C THR A 117 0.17 1.20 15.87
N GLN A 118 0.67 1.03 14.67
CA GLN A 118 0.99 -0.30 14.12
C GLN A 118 2.09 -1.03 14.88
N PHE A 119 3.07 -0.33 15.46
CA PHE A 119 4.05 -0.93 16.35
C PHE A 119 3.37 -1.50 17.59
N LYS A 120 2.49 -0.71 18.22
CA LYS A 120 1.73 -1.12 19.41
C LYS A 120 0.85 -2.33 19.12
N ASP A 121 0.10 -2.30 18.01
CA ASP A 121 -0.82 -3.37 17.63
C ASP A 121 -0.12 -4.71 17.36
N LYS A 122 1.02 -4.68 16.66
CA LYS A 122 1.79 -5.90 16.37
C LYS A 122 2.48 -6.45 17.62
N THR A 123 2.97 -5.57 18.50
CA THR A 123 3.56 -5.96 19.78
C THR A 123 2.50 -6.57 20.71
N ALA A 124 1.32 -6.00 20.77
CA ALA A 124 0.20 -6.52 21.56
C ALA A 124 -0.27 -7.91 21.08
N LYS A 125 -0.12 -8.22 19.80
CA LYS A 125 -0.43 -9.53 19.21
C LYS A 125 0.66 -10.59 19.42
N GLY A 126 1.71 -10.29 20.21
CA GLY A 126 2.80 -11.23 20.52
C GLY A 126 3.72 -11.55 19.33
N LEU A 127 3.61 -10.83 18.23
CA LEU A 127 4.55 -10.91 17.11
C LEU A 127 5.84 -10.24 17.57
N GLY A 128 6.94 -10.98 17.57
CA GLY A 128 8.26 -10.49 18.03
C GLY A 128 8.59 -9.16 17.40
N ALA A 129 8.61 -8.09 18.20
CA ALA A 129 8.91 -6.75 17.74
C ALA A 129 10.41 -6.62 17.49
N ASN A 130 10.82 -6.59 16.23
CA ASN A 130 12.19 -6.25 15.84
C ASN A 130 12.36 -4.75 15.64
N VAL A 131 13.61 -4.28 15.60
CA VAL A 131 13.92 -2.85 15.39
C VAL A 131 13.37 -2.34 14.06
N GLY A 132 13.38 -3.15 13.00
CA GLY A 132 12.82 -2.79 11.70
C GLY A 132 11.33 -2.46 11.80
N LEU A 133 10.57 -3.21 12.60
CA LEU A 133 9.16 -2.92 12.87
C LEU A 133 8.96 -1.62 13.67
N PHE A 134 9.93 -1.22 14.48
CA PHE A 134 9.91 0.06 15.18
C PHE A 134 10.24 1.24 14.26
N THR A 135 11.18 1.06 13.32
CA THR A 135 11.71 2.14 12.50
C THR A 135 11.11 2.23 11.09
N TYR A 136 10.28 1.25 10.66
CA TYR A 136 9.70 1.27 9.31
C TYR A 136 8.88 2.54 8.97
N PRO A 137 8.24 3.27 9.91
CA PRO A 137 7.58 4.53 9.57
C PRO A 137 8.55 5.60 9.07
N ILE A 138 9.80 5.56 9.57
CA ILE A 138 10.85 6.48 9.12
C ILE A 138 11.38 6.06 7.74
N LEU A 139 11.45 4.75 7.46
CA LEU A 139 11.74 4.25 6.11
C LEU A 139 10.64 4.66 5.13
N MET A 140 9.38 4.56 5.51
CA MET A 140 8.25 5.03 4.68
C MET A 140 8.32 6.54 4.43
N ALA A 141 8.72 7.33 5.42
CA ALA A 141 8.95 8.76 5.22
C ALA A 141 10.08 9.00 4.20
N ALA A 142 11.17 8.26 4.31
CA ALA A 142 12.27 8.34 3.35
C ALA A 142 11.84 7.94 1.94
N ASP A 143 11.02 6.87 1.79
CA ASP A 143 10.48 6.44 0.51
C ASP A 143 9.74 7.56 -0.21
N ILE A 144 8.96 8.35 0.53
CA ILE A 144 8.16 9.45 0.00
C ILE A 144 9.03 10.68 -0.33
N LEU A 145 9.91 11.03 0.60
CA LEU A 145 10.66 12.29 0.53
C LEU A 145 11.82 12.25 -0.48
N VAL A 146 12.41 11.07 -0.73
CA VAL A 146 13.52 10.91 -1.68
C VAL A 146 13.13 11.20 -3.13
N TYR A 147 11.84 11.13 -3.45
CA TYR A 147 11.31 11.40 -4.79
C TYR A 147 10.62 12.76 -4.93
N ASP A 148 10.67 13.61 -3.92
CA ASP A 148 9.90 14.87 -3.91
C ASP A 148 8.41 14.63 -4.21
N ALA A 149 7.84 13.56 -3.70
CA ALA A 149 6.46 13.21 -3.94
C ALA A 149 5.53 14.25 -3.29
N ALA A 150 4.87 15.06 -4.13
CA ALA A 150 3.93 16.08 -3.67
C ALA A 150 2.60 15.45 -3.19
N ARG A 151 2.27 14.26 -3.68
CA ARG A 151 1.03 13.53 -3.35
C ARG A 151 1.31 12.08 -2.99
N VAL A 152 0.58 11.58 -2.00
CA VAL A 152 0.64 10.17 -1.59
C VAL A 152 -0.77 9.62 -1.47
N PRO A 153 -1.16 8.59 -2.26
CA PRO A 153 -2.44 7.94 -2.12
C PRO A 153 -2.49 7.22 -0.77
N VAL A 154 -3.38 7.63 0.09
CA VAL A 154 -3.50 7.07 1.45
C VAL A 154 -4.93 6.66 1.75
N GLY A 155 -5.08 5.48 2.38
CA GLY A 155 -6.26 5.12 3.14
C GLY A 155 -6.18 5.67 4.56
N GLU A 156 -7.28 5.63 5.29
CA GLU A 156 -7.36 6.13 6.68
C GLU A 156 -6.30 5.47 7.60
N ASP A 157 -5.98 4.20 7.38
CA ASP A 157 -4.99 3.44 8.14
C ASP A 157 -3.54 3.91 7.94
N GLN A 158 -3.27 4.69 6.90
CA GLN A 158 -1.94 5.24 6.58
C GLN A 158 -1.81 6.73 6.92
N ARG A 159 -2.86 7.38 7.40
CA ARG A 159 -2.87 8.82 7.71
C ARG A 159 -1.76 9.18 8.70
N GLN A 160 -1.61 8.41 9.79
CA GLN A 160 -0.58 8.66 10.80
C GLN A 160 0.85 8.57 10.25
N HIS A 161 1.08 7.67 9.28
CA HIS A 161 2.39 7.56 8.63
C HIS A 161 2.70 8.76 7.74
N LEU A 162 1.68 9.32 7.09
CA LEU A 162 1.88 10.53 6.30
C LEU A 162 2.05 11.76 7.20
N GLU A 163 1.38 11.83 8.35
CA GLU A 163 1.58 12.88 9.34
C GLU A 163 3.03 12.92 9.84
N ILE A 164 3.60 11.78 10.27
CA ILE A 164 5.02 11.74 10.69
C ILE A 164 5.96 12.09 9.53
N THR A 165 5.64 11.72 8.29
CA THR A 165 6.43 12.10 7.11
C THR A 165 6.45 13.60 6.93
N ARG A 166 5.32 14.27 7.05
CA ARG A 166 5.19 15.72 6.97
C ARG A 166 5.97 16.42 8.08
N ASP A 167 5.78 15.99 9.33
CA ASP A 167 6.49 16.53 10.50
C ASP A 167 8.01 16.43 10.34
N LEU A 168 8.50 15.31 9.78
CA LEU A 168 9.93 15.11 9.52
C LEU A 168 10.44 16.04 8.41
N ALA A 169 9.68 16.22 7.31
CA ALA A 169 10.04 17.11 6.23
C ALA A 169 10.07 18.58 6.69
N GLU A 170 9.05 19.01 7.42
CA GLU A 170 8.95 20.39 7.96
C GLU A 170 10.09 20.65 8.96
N ARG A 171 10.38 19.72 9.85
CA ARG A 171 11.47 19.83 10.83
C ARG A 171 12.84 19.88 10.15
N PHE A 172 13.05 19.08 9.12
CA PHE A 172 14.26 19.08 8.33
C PHE A 172 14.44 20.43 7.62
N ASN A 173 13.41 20.91 6.94
CA ASN A 173 13.43 22.18 6.23
C ASN A 173 13.66 23.38 7.17
N ALA A 174 13.04 23.37 8.35
CA ALA A 174 13.25 24.41 9.35
C ALA A 174 14.70 24.48 9.85
N ARG A 175 15.44 23.37 9.83
CA ARG A 175 16.82 23.29 10.31
C ARG A 175 17.86 23.53 9.22
N PHE A 176 17.61 23.04 8.01
CA PHE A 176 18.60 22.96 6.94
C PHE A 176 18.23 23.79 5.69
N GLY A 177 17.09 24.50 5.72
CA GLY A 177 16.53 25.22 4.58
C GLY A 177 15.60 24.34 3.73
N ASP A 178 14.82 24.96 2.85
CA ASP A 178 13.84 24.29 1.99
C ASP A 178 14.52 23.28 1.07
N THR A 179 14.44 22.02 1.45
CA THR A 179 15.14 20.89 0.79
C THR A 179 14.18 19.77 0.42
N LEU A 180 13.25 19.42 1.32
CA LEU A 180 12.31 18.32 1.14
C LEU A 180 10.91 18.84 0.79
N VAL A 181 10.26 18.25 -0.19
CA VAL A 181 8.86 18.55 -0.50
C VAL A 181 7.97 17.96 0.59
N VAL A 182 7.13 18.79 1.23
CA VAL A 182 6.17 18.32 2.24
C VAL A 182 4.98 17.69 1.51
N PRO A 183 4.77 16.37 1.62
CA PRO A 183 3.74 15.68 0.85
C PRO A 183 2.34 15.98 1.37
N GLU A 184 1.34 15.91 0.48
CA GLU A 184 -0.06 16.00 0.86
C GLU A 184 -0.79 14.68 0.59
N PRO A 185 -1.79 14.33 1.41
CA PRO A 185 -2.61 13.15 1.17
C PRO A 185 -3.39 13.31 -0.14
N HIS A 186 -3.36 12.29 -0.97
CA HIS A 186 -4.28 12.15 -2.08
C HIS A 186 -5.37 11.16 -1.67
N ILE A 187 -6.53 11.71 -1.30
CA ILE A 187 -7.66 10.90 -0.89
C ILE A 187 -8.27 10.26 -2.14
N LEU A 188 -8.10 8.96 -2.27
CA LEU A 188 -8.73 8.21 -3.34
C LEU A 188 -10.25 8.28 -3.15
N LYS A 189 -10.99 8.52 -4.25
CA LYS A 189 -12.43 8.33 -4.26
C LYS A 189 -12.70 6.93 -3.72
N GLU A 190 -13.68 6.79 -2.84
CA GLU A 190 -13.95 5.57 -2.09
C GLU A 190 -13.84 4.32 -2.97
N SER A 191 -12.71 3.65 -2.92
CA SER A 191 -12.61 2.28 -3.40
C SER A 191 -13.37 1.42 -2.41
N ALA A 192 -14.29 0.60 -2.91
CA ALA A 192 -15.06 -0.28 -2.05
C ALA A 192 -14.11 -1.06 -1.14
N ARG A 193 -14.32 -0.97 0.17
CA ARG A 193 -13.55 -1.74 1.15
C ARG A 193 -13.93 -3.20 0.99
N ILE A 194 -13.08 -3.97 0.34
CA ILE A 194 -13.33 -5.39 0.09
C ILE A 194 -13.10 -6.17 1.37
N MET A 195 -14.13 -6.87 1.81
CA MET A 195 -14.11 -7.67 3.03
C MET A 195 -13.79 -9.14 2.70
N ASP A 196 -13.38 -9.89 3.70
CA ASP A 196 -13.14 -11.33 3.60
C ASP A 196 -14.44 -12.07 3.23
N LEU A 197 -14.36 -13.09 2.37
CA LEU A 197 -15.55 -13.82 1.94
C LEU A 197 -16.12 -14.76 3.00
N GLN A 198 -15.32 -15.16 4.00
CA GLN A 198 -15.75 -16.04 5.09
C GLN A 198 -16.04 -15.26 6.37
N GLU A 199 -15.44 -14.08 6.51
CA GLU A 199 -15.65 -13.16 7.64
C GLU A 199 -15.93 -11.75 7.11
N PRO A 200 -17.15 -11.48 6.63
CA PRO A 200 -17.47 -10.25 5.89
C PRO A 200 -17.45 -8.97 6.74
N THR A 201 -17.15 -9.06 8.03
CA THR A 201 -16.87 -7.93 8.95
C THR A 201 -15.38 -7.60 9.02
N ALA A 202 -14.51 -8.49 8.56
CA ALA A 202 -13.06 -8.30 8.51
C ALA A 202 -12.60 -7.90 7.11
N LYS A 203 -11.60 -7.00 7.01
CA LYS A 203 -11.00 -6.61 5.72
C LYS A 203 -10.28 -7.81 5.10
N MET A 204 -10.47 -8.03 3.79
CA MET A 204 -9.70 -9.01 3.03
C MET A 204 -8.21 -8.72 3.15
N SER A 205 -7.45 -9.66 3.69
CA SER A 205 -6.04 -9.46 4.00
C SER A 205 -5.27 -10.79 3.93
N LYS A 206 -4.04 -10.73 3.41
CA LYS A 206 -3.18 -11.91 3.27
C LYS A 206 -2.79 -12.54 4.62
N SER A 207 -2.74 -11.76 5.68
CA SER A 207 -2.29 -12.21 7.01
C SER A 207 -3.40 -12.79 7.88
N SER A 208 -4.66 -12.46 7.62
CA SER A 208 -5.80 -12.85 8.44
C SER A 208 -6.83 -13.70 7.71
N SER A 209 -6.93 -13.56 6.38
CA SER A 209 -7.89 -14.33 5.58
C SER A 209 -7.44 -15.78 5.39
N THR A 210 -8.41 -16.69 5.44
CA THR A 210 -8.20 -18.07 4.97
C THR A 210 -8.14 -18.10 3.44
N ASP A 211 -7.66 -19.23 2.86
CA ASP A 211 -7.68 -19.40 1.40
C ASP A 211 -9.06 -19.22 0.78
N LYS A 212 -10.12 -19.61 1.50
CA LYS A 212 -11.53 -19.44 1.06
C LYS A 212 -12.02 -18.00 1.18
N GLY A 213 -11.48 -17.25 2.11
CA GLY A 213 -11.87 -15.86 2.38
C GLY A 213 -11.21 -14.85 1.44
N LEU A 214 -10.14 -15.26 0.74
CA LEU A 214 -9.30 -14.38 -0.08
C LEU A 214 -9.37 -14.76 -1.55
N ILE A 215 -9.61 -13.79 -2.44
CA ILE A 215 -9.49 -13.97 -3.89
C ILE A 215 -8.11 -13.47 -4.32
N SER A 216 -7.26 -14.39 -4.77
CA SER A 216 -5.97 -14.09 -5.40
C SER A 216 -6.19 -13.73 -6.87
N LEU A 217 -5.44 -12.75 -7.40
CA LEU A 217 -5.53 -12.39 -8.83
C LEU A 217 -5.03 -13.49 -9.75
N LEU A 218 -4.20 -14.41 -9.24
CA LEU A 218 -3.71 -15.58 -9.97
C LEU A 218 -4.54 -16.84 -9.74
N ASP A 219 -5.66 -16.77 -9.01
CA ASP A 219 -6.58 -17.89 -8.89
C ASP A 219 -7.23 -18.24 -10.25
N ASP A 220 -7.36 -19.53 -10.53
CA ASP A 220 -8.15 -20.01 -11.67
C ASP A 220 -9.60 -19.52 -11.58
N PRO A 221 -10.25 -19.13 -12.68
CA PRO A 221 -11.64 -18.64 -12.68
C PRO A 221 -12.64 -19.60 -12.03
N LYS A 222 -12.46 -20.90 -12.16
CA LYS A 222 -13.32 -21.89 -11.50
C LYS A 222 -13.14 -21.87 -9.98
N ARG A 223 -11.90 -21.65 -9.52
CA ARG A 223 -11.58 -21.49 -8.09
C ARG A 223 -12.21 -20.21 -7.54
N ILE A 224 -12.09 -19.09 -8.25
CA ILE A 224 -12.76 -17.82 -7.88
C ILE A 224 -14.27 -18.03 -7.77
N ALA A 225 -14.90 -18.61 -8.78
CA ALA A 225 -16.32 -18.91 -8.77
C ALA A 225 -16.74 -19.81 -7.59
N LYS A 226 -15.91 -20.79 -7.22
CA LYS A 226 -16.15 -21.64 -6.04
C LYS A 226 -16.05 -20.85 -4.74
N LYS A 227 -15.06 -19.97 -4.59
CA LYS A 227 -14.87 -19.11 -3.42
C LYS A 227 -16.09 -18.17 -3.25
N ILE A 228 -16.53 -17.51 -4.33
CA ILE A 228 -17.69 -16.61 -4.31
C ILE A 228 -18.97 -17.37 -3.94
N ARG A 229 -19.22 -18.57 -4.51
CA ARG A 229 -20.40 -19.39 -4.16
C ARG A 229 -20.40 -19.87 -2.71
N SER A 230 -19.24 -19.99 -2.09
CA SER A 230 -19.10 -20.40 -0.69
C SER A 230 -18.92 -19.22 0.27
N ALA A 231 -19.05 -17.98 -0.22
CA ALA A 231 -18.99 -16.79 0.62
C ALA A 231 -20.09 -16.80 1.67
N VAL A 232 -19.77 -16.33 2.87
CA VAL A 232 -20.74 -16.20 3.95
C VAL A 232 -21.74 -15.08 3.60
N THR A 233 -23.03 -15.41 3.65
CA THR A 233 -24.14 -14.49 3.48
C THR A 233 -25.14 -14.71 4.62
N ASP A 234 -26.30 -14.10 4.54
CA ASP A 234 -27.43 -14.32 5.45
C ASP A 234 -28.45 -15.33 4.89
N VAL A 235 -29.48 -15.65 5.68
CA VAL A 235 -30.53 -16.62 5.34
C VAL A 235 -31.85 -15.97 4.91
N ASP A 236 -31.93 -14.64 4.87
CA ASP A 236 -33.21 -13.93 4.63
C ASP A 236 -33.70 -14.04 3.18
N GLY A 237 -32.86 -14.46 2.23
CA GLY A 237 -33.20 -14.57 0.81
C GLY A 237 -33.43 -13.23 0.11
N GLU A 238 -33.21 -12.10 0.78
CA GLU A 238 -33.31 -10.75 0.24
C GLU A 238 -31.97 -10.16 -0.14
N ILE A 239 -31.83 -9.66 -1.36
CA ILE A 239 -30.62 -8.96 -1.82
C ILE A 239 -30.79 -7.47 -1.54
N ARG A 240 -30.14 -6.99 -0.48
CA ARG A 240 -30.18 -5.60 -0.03
C ARG A 240 -28.79 -5.18 0.50
N TYR A 241 -28.37 -3.95 0.16
CA TYR A 241 -27.15 -3.38 0.73
C TYR A 241 -27.43 -2.85 2.14
N ASP A 242 -26.80 -3.47 3.12
CA ASP A 242 -26.89 -3.11 4.52
C ASP A 242 -25.67 -3.71 5.24
N VAL A 243 -24.68 -2.86 5.51
CA VAL A 243 -23.37 -3.31 6.02
C VAL A 243 -23.48 -3.93 7.42
N ASP A 244 -24.42 -3.44 8.24
CA ASP A 244 -24.58 -3.89 9.61
C ASP A 244 -25.42 -5.17 9.70
N ALA A 245 -26.57 -5.21 9.00
CA ALA A 245 -27.46 -6.36 9.06
C ALA A 245 -27.11 -7.48 8.06
N LYS A 246 -26.49 -7.13 6.93
CA LYS A 246 -26.18 -8.04 5.81
C LYS A 246 -24.74 -7.86 5.30
N PRO A 247 -23.72 -8.00 6.15
CA PRO A 247 -22.35 -7.70 5.77
C PRO A 247 -21.85 -8.55 4.59
N GLY A 248 -22.22 -9.82 4.52
CA GLY A 248 -21.80 -10.73 3.44
C GLY A 248 -22.41 -10.37 2.09
N VAL A 249 -23.71 -10.13 2.02
CA VAL A 249 -24.39 -9.68 0.79
C VAL A 249 -23.87 -8.31 0.38
N SER A 250 -23.72 -7.38 1.32
CA SER A 250 -23.19 -6.04 1.08
C SER A 250 -21.76 -6.06 0.52
N ASN A 251 -20.89 -6.96 1.02
CA ASN A 251 -19.56 -7.16 0.48
C ASN A 251 -19.58 -7.60 -0.99
N LEU A 252 -20.40 -8.59 -1.33
CA LEU A 252 -20.55 -9.07 -2.72
C LEU A 252 -21.12 -7.99 -3.65
N LEU A 253 -22.09 -7.22 -3.18
CA LEU A 253 -22.66 -6.08 -3.92
C LEU A 253 -21.61 -4.99 -4.15
N SER A 254 -20.78 -4.67 -3.14
CA SER A 254 -19.69 -3.68 -3.27
C SER A 254 -18.70 -4.08 -4.35
N VAL A 255 -18.27 -5.35 -4.40
CA VAL A 255 -17.39 -5.88 -5.44
C VAL A 255 -18.04 -5.76 -6.82
N SER A 256 -19.31 -6.16 -6.95
CA SER A 256 -20.05 -6.09 -8.22
C SER A 256 -20.20 -4.65 -8.70
N TYR A 257 -20.60 -3.74 -7.82
CA TYR A 257 -20.78 -2.32 -8.16
C TYR A 257 -19.49 -1.65 -8.61
N THR A 258 -18.40 -1.89 -7.91
CA THR A 258 -17.07 -1.31 -8.26
C THR A 258 -16.60 -1.81 -9.63
N HIS A 259 -16.95 -3.03 -10.02
CA HIS A 259 -16.53 -3.61 -11.30
C HIS A 259 -17.43 -3.21 -12.47
N LEU A 260 -18.70 -2.90 -12.22
CA LEU A 260 -19.67 -2.53 -13.26
C LEU A 260 -19.72 -1.02 -13.56
N THR A 261 -19.08 -0.20 -12.73
CA THR A 261 -19.03 1.28 -12.87
C THR A 261 -17.68 1.79 -13.40
N LEU A 262 -16.76 0.91 -13.70
CA LEU A 262 -15.54 1.16 -14.46
C LEU A 262 -15.77 0.86 -15.93
#